data_ab4051eb6aa42ab29500d076d20532b3
#
_entry.id   ab4051eb6aa42ab29500d076d20532b3
#
_cell.length_a   1.000
_cell.length_b   1.000
_cell.length_c   1.000
_cell.angle_alpha   90.00
_cell.angle_beta   90.00
_cell.angle_gamma   90.00
#
_symmetry.space_group_name_H-M   'P 1'
#
loop_
_entity.id
_entity.type
_entity.pdbx_description
1 polymer ?
#
loop_
_entity_poly.entity_id
_entity_poly.type
_entity_poly.pdbx_seq_one_letter_code
_entity_poly.pdbx_strand_id
1 'polypeptide(L)'
;IYSFLCIALVAVMLVTDWNFHPQVRWTLFTAGGVATMWIASSIGFFKRYNLLKNVMWQLFIGTIICFLWDVLTGWHSWSVDLVLPIMSVATLAAMFVIAKVQKSPVREYLIYEIMAAGYGLILPVILLLCKAVKNPTVSMFGALTCFLFLVGVILFKGKEFKEEMHKNLHV
;
A
#
# COMPACT_ATOMS: atom_id res chain seq x y z
N ILE A 1 -22.90 -6.93 1.80
CA ILE A 1 -22.48 -7.43 0.48
C ILE A 1 -20.98 -7.69 0.48
N TYR A 2 -20.13 -6.74 0.88
CA TYR A 2 -18.66 -6.90 0.90
C TYR A 2 -18.19 -8.08 1.78
N SER A 3 -18.66 -8.18 3.03
CA SER A 3 -18.32 -9.29 3.93
C SER A 3 -18.78 -10.64 3.40
N PHE A 4 -19.94 -10.68 2.74
CA PHE A 4 -20.46 -11.90 2.11
C PHE A 4 -19.55 -12.36 0.95
N LEU A 5 -19.09 -11.42 0.10
CA LEU A 5 -18.16 -11.72 -0.99
C LEU A 5 -16.82 -12.26 -0.46
N CYS A 6 -16.28 -11.68 0.61
CA CYS A 6 -15.05 -12.16 1.25
C CYS A 6 -15.21 -13.59 1.79
N ILE A 7 -16.31 -13.87 2.47
CA ILE A 7 -16.60 -15.22 3.01
C ILE A 7 -16.80 -16.22 1.88
N ALA A 8 -17.54 -15.84 0.82
CA ALA A 8 -17.77 -16.70 -0.35
C ALA A 8 -16.45 -17.05 -1.05
N LEU A 9 -15.53 -16.07 -1.21
CA LEU A 9 -14.23 -16.27 -1.84
C LEU A 9 -13.36 -17.24 -1.04
N VAL A 10 -13.31 -17.09 0.29
CA VAL A 10 -12.59 -18.02 1.18
C VAL A 10 -13.22 -19.42 1.12
N ALA A 11 -14.54 -19.54 1.11
CA ALA A 11 -15.23 -20.83 1.02
C ALA A 11 -14.95 -21.56 -0.31
N VAL A 12 -14.97 -20.83 -1.44
CA VAL A 12 -14.61 -21.39 -2.76
C VAL A 12 -13.17 -21.91 -2.77
N MET A 13 -12.24 -21.14 -2.19
CA MET A 13 -10.83 -21.54 -2.11
C MET A 13 -10.62 -22.77 -1.21
N LEU A 14 -11.37 -22.88 -0.08
CA LEU A 14 -11.34 -24.09 0.77
C LEU A 14 -11.82 -25.34 0.02
N VAL A 15 -12.88 -25.21 -0.77
CA VAL A 15 -13.42 -26.31 -1.57
C VAL A 15 -12.46 -26.73 -2.69
N THR A 16 -11.79 -25.77 -3.33
CA THR A 16 -10.80 -26.07 -4.38
C THR A 16 -9.55 -26.75 -3.80
N ASP A 17 -9.05 -26.30 -2.65
CA ASP A 17 -7.91 -26.94 -1.96
C ASP A 17 -8.22 -28.40 -1.55
N TRP A 18 -9.45 -28.65 -1.11
CA TRP A 18 -9.88 -29.99 -0.74
C TRP A 18 -9.85 -30.99 -1.91
N ASN A 19 -10.16 -30.50 -3.12
CA ASN A 19 -10.26 -31.35 -4.32
C ASN A 19 -8.93 -31.60 -5.04
N PHE A 20 -7.96 -30.69 -4.94
CA PHE A 20 -6.76 -30.72 -5.79
C PHE A 20 -5.44 -31.12 -5.12
N HIS A 21 -5.44 -31.61 -3.87
CA HIS A 21 -4.25 -32.07 -3.14
C HIS A 21 -3.02 -31.15 -3.25
N PRO A 22 -3.04 -29.95 -2.79
CA PRO A 22 -1.89 -29.09 -2.91
C PRO A 22 -0.84 -29.41 -1.83
N GLN A 23 0.38 -29.58 -2.25
CA GLN A 23 1.56 -29.62 -1.36
C GLN A 23 1.79 -28.25 -0.68
N VAL A 24 1.17 -27.19 -1.18
CA VAL A 24 1.19 -25.82 -0.63
C VAL A 24 -0.23 -25.43 -0.24
N ARG A 25 -0.44 -25.05 1.00
CA ARG A 25 -1.76 -24.63 1.51
C ARG A 25 -2.11 -23.22 1.02
N TRP A 26 -2.45 -23.10 -0.26
CA TRP A 26 -2.85 -21.84 -0.89
C TRP A 26 -4.06 -21.18 -0.22
N THR A 27 -4.91 -21.98 0.40
CA THR A 27 -6.10 -21.50 1.14
C THR A 27 -5.74 -20.65 2.35
N LEU A 28 -4.68 -21.02 3.08
CA LEU A 28 -4.22 -20.18 4.21
C LEU A 28 -3.71 -18.84 3.72
N PHE A 29 -3.13 -18.82 2.53
CA PHE A 29 -2.63 -17.62 1.86
C PHE A 29 -3.75 -16.65 1.51
N THR A 30 -4.76 -17.16 0.80
CA THR A 30 -5.93 -16.38 0.39
C THR A 30 -6.80 -15.99 1.56
N ALA A 31 -7.00 -16.87 2.54
CA ALA A 31 -7.74 -16.56 3.77
C ALA A 31 -7.05 -15.45 4.57
N GLY A 32 -5.73 -15.51 4.73
CA GLY A 32 -4.95 -14.47 5.39
C GLY A 32 -5.02 -13.12 4.67
N GLY A 33 -4.90 -13.12 3.33
CA GLY A 33 -5.02 -11.93 2.50
C GLY A 33 -6.42 -11.30 2.57
N VAL A 34 -7.48 -12.12 2.47
CA VAL A 34 -8.87 -11.67 2.58
C VAL A 34 -9.20 -11.15 3.97
N ALA A 35 -8.73 -11.86 5.03
CA ALA A 35 -8.95 -11.41 6.41
C ALA A 35 -8.28 -10.07 6.69
N THR A 36 -7.04 -9.87 6.23
CA THR A 36 -6.34 -8.58 6.37
C THR A 36 -7.02 -7.46 5.59
N MET A 37 -7.46 -7.72 4.38
CA MET A 37 -8.19 -6.74 3.57
C MET A 37 -9.55 -6.39 4.21
N TRP A 38 -10.22 -7.38 4.80
CA TRP A 38 -11.48 -7.17 5.51
C TRP A 38 -11.30 -6.34 6.79
N ILE A 39 -10.29 -6.67 7.61
CA ILE A 39 -9.95 -5.92 8.84
C ILE A 39 -9.57 -4.48 8.48
N ALA A 40 -8.70 -4.29 7.49
CA ALA A 40 -8.25 -3.00 7.03
C ALA A 40 -9.41 -2.11 6.53
N SER A 41 -10.32 -2.70 5.74
CA SER A 41 -11.52 -2.01 5.24
C SER A 41 -12.50 -1.67 6.37
N SER A 42 -12.67 -2.57 7.35
CA SER A 42 -13.54 -2.35 8.49
C SER A 42 -13.04 -1.20 9.37
N ILE A 43 -11.73 -1.14 9.64
CA ILE A 43 -11.11 -0.03 10.37
C ILE A 43 -11.29 1.30 9.61
N GLY A 44 -11.18 1.28 8.27
CA GLY A 44 -11.42 2.44 7.42
C GLY A 44 -12.86 2.97 7.50
N PHE A 45 -13.84 2.07 7.57
CA PHE A 45 -15.25 2.43 7.69
C PHE A 45 -15.60 3.03 9.06
N PHE A 46 -15.03 2.51 10.13
CA PHE A 46 -15.25 3.01 11.49
C PHE A 46 -14.56 4.37 11.74
N LYS A 47 -13.44 4.64 11.07
CA LYS A 47 -12.61 5.84 11.30
C LYS A 47 -12.70 6.81 10.12
N ARG A 48 -13.92 7.24 9.77
CA ARG A 48 -14.25 8.16 8.66
C ARG A 48 -13.48 9.49 8.66
N TYR A 49 -12.90 9.90 9.78
CA TYR A 49 -12.32 11.24 9.93
C TYR A 49 -10.89 11.39 9.39
N ASN A 50 -10.16 10.29 9.12
CA ASN A 50 -8.78 10.36 8.60
C ASN A 50 -8.49 9.21 7.63
N LEU A 51 -9.16 9.21 6.46
CA LEU A 51 -8.97 8.16 5.44
C LEU A 51 -7.53 8.09 4.94
N LEU A 52 -6.86 9.22 4.77
CA LEU A 52 -5.47 9.29 4.33
C LEU A 52 -4.52 8.57 5.31
N LYS A 53 -4.69 8.83 6.60
CA LYS A 53 -3.94 8.13 7.66
C LYS A 53 -4.21 6.63 7.66
N ASN A 54 -5.46 6.23 7.41
CA ASN A 54 -5.84 4.82 7.36
C ASN A 54 -5.18 4.10 6.17
N VAL A 55 -5.20 4.70 4.98
CA VAL A 55 -4.53 4.17 3.78
C VAL A 55 -3.02 4.00 4.01
N MET A 56 -2.39 4.95 4.70
CA MET A 56 -0.99 4.86 5.08
C MET A 56 -0.72 3.67 6.02
N TRP A 57 -1.57 3.47 7.04
CA TRP A 57 -1.46 2.31 7.93
C TRP A 57 -1.67 0.99 7.18
N GLN A 58 -2.59 0.94 6.21
CA GLN A 58 -2.80 -0.24 5.36
C GLN A 58 -1.56 -0.58 4.53
N LEU A 59 -0.85 0.42 4.00
CA LEU A 59 0.40 0.23 3.29
C LEU A 59 1.45 -0.45 4.20
N PHE A 60 1.67 0.07 5.41
CA PHE A 60 2.65 -0.49 6.34
C PHE A 60 2.28 -1.91 6.79
N ILE A 61 1.05 -2.10 7.26
CA ILE A 61 0.58 -3.40 7.76
C ILE A 61 0.59 -4.42 6.62
N GLY A 62 0.09 -4.07 5.44
CA GLY A 62 0.08 -4.95 4.28
C GLY A 62 1.48 -5.36 3.84
N THR A 63 2.43 -4.43 3.82
CA THR A 63 3.83 -4.73 3.49
C THR A 63 4.46 -5.67 4.52
N ILE A 64 4.27 -5.43 5.82
CA ILE A 64 4.80 -6.27 6.89
C ILE A 64 4.23 -7.70 6.79
N ILE A 65 2.93 -7.83 6.57
CA ILE A 65 2.28 -9.15 6.47
C ILE A 65 2.78 -9.92 5.25
N CYS A 66 2.88 -9.26 4.08
CA CYS A 66 3.40 -9.90 2.87
C CYS A 66 4.87 -10.30 3.03
N PHE A 67 5.67 -9.47 3.68
CA PHE A 67 7.07 -9.77 3.98
C PHE A 67 7.21 -10.96 4.94
N LEU A 68 6.48 -10.96 6.06
CA LEU A 68 6.47 -12.08 7.00
C LEU A 68 6.04 -13.39 6.33
N TRP A 69 5.05 -13.30 5.44
CA TRP A 69 4.57 -14.45 4.71
C TRP A 69 5.62 -15.00 3.74
N ASP A 70 6.33 -14.14 3.02
CA ASP A 70 7.41 -14.54 2.13
C ASP A 70 8.55 -15.24 2.89
N VAL A 71 8.89 -14.75 4.10
CA VAL A 71 9.85 -15.38 5.00
C VAL A 71 9.37 -16.76 5.46
N LEU A 72 8.10 -16.88 5.88
CA LEU A 72 7.51 -18.13 6.36
C LEU A 72 7.37 -19.20 5.26
N THR A 73 7.21 -18.80 4.01
CA THR A 73 7.10 -19.71 2.86
C THR A 73 8.43 -20.09 2.21
N GLY A 74 9.56 -19.67 2.78
CA GLY A 74 10.90 -20.04 2.34
C GLY A 74 11.59 -19.05 1.43
N TRP A 75 11.31 -17.75 1.59
CA TRP A 75 11.93 -16.61 0.91
C TRP A 75 11.99 -16.71 -0.62
N HIS A 76 10.88 -16.39 -1.24
CA HIS A 76 10.79 -16.35 -2.70
C HIS A 76 11.03 -14.97 -3.28
N SER A 77 11.14 -13.93 -2.43
CA SER A 77 11.32 -12.50 -2.77
C SER A 77 10.13 -11.84 -3.49
N TRP A 78 9.00 -12.54 -3.65
CA TRP A 78 7.84 -12.00 -4.37
C TRP A 78 7.20 -10.79 -3.67
N SER A 79 7.27 -10.74 -2.33
CA SER A 79 6.78 -9.62 -1.53
C SER A 79 7.53 -8.34 -1.85
N VAL A 80 8.84 -8.45 -2.05
CA VAL A 80 9.74 -7.33 -2.30
C VAL A 80 9.79 -6.98 -3.78
N ASP A 81 9.82 -8.00 -4.64
CA ASP A 81 9.94 -7.83 -6.09
C ASP A 81 8.65 -7.26 -6.72
N LEU A 82 7.48 -7.69 -6.24
CA LEU A 82 6.21 -7.40 -6.89
C LEU A 82 5.26 -6.62 -5.99
N VAL A 83 4.98 -7.13 -4.76
CA VAL A 83 3.89 -6.58 -3.93
C VAL A 83 4.21 -5.19 -3.43
N LEU A 84 5.42 -4.97 -2.93
CA LEU A 84 5.83 -3.70 -2.35
C LEU A 84 5.74 -2.53 -3.37
N PRO A 85 6.30 -2.61 -4.59
CA PRO A 85 6.19 -1.54 -5.57
C PRO A 85 4.74 -1.32 -6.02
N ILE A 86 3.96 -2.39 -6.24
CA ILE A 86 2.56 -2.26 -6.66
C ILE A 86 1.72 -1.62 -5.55
N MET A 87 1.88 -2.05 -4.30
CA MET A 87 1.17 -1.50 -3.15
C MET A 87 1.49 -0.01 -2.94
N SER A 88 2.75 0.37 -3.10
CA SER A 88 3.18 1.77 -2.97
C SER A 88 2.53 2.66 -4.02
N VAL A 89 2.57 2.27 -5.30
CA VAL A 89 1.94 3.02 -6.40
C VAL A 89 0.41 3.07 -6.24
N ALA A 90 -0.22 1.94 -5.88
CA ALA A 90 -1.66 1.88 -5.63
C ALA A 90 -2.09 2.78 -4.46
N THR A 91 -1.28 2.85 -3.40
CA THR A 91 -1.51 3.73 -2.25
C THR A 91 -1.45 5.20 -2.64
N LEU A 92 -0.45 5.61 -3.43
CA LEU A 92 -0.34 6.98 -3.95
C LEU A 92 -1.55 7.36 -4.80
N ALA A 93 -1.96 6.47 -5.72
CA ALA A 93 -3.15 6.68 -6.53
C ALA A 93 -4.43 6.79 -5.68
N ALA A 94 -4.59 5.92 -4.68
CA ALA A 94 -5.72 5.95 -3.76
C ALA A 94 -5.76 7.25 -2.94
N MET A 95 -4.62 7.70 -2.40
CA MET A 95 -4.52 8.95 -1.65
C MET A 95 -4.87 10.16 -2.51
N PHE A 96 -4.38 10.20 -3.74
CA PHE A 96 -4.72 11.27 -4.69
C PHE A 96 -6.23 11.33 -4.98
N VAL A 97 -6.86 10.18 -5.22
CA VAL A 97 -8.32 10.10 -5.43
C VAL A 97 -9.09 10.54 -4.19
N ILE A 98 -8.70 10.06 -3.00
CA ILE A 98 -9.33 10.42 -1.73
C ILE A 98 -9.22 11.92 -1.48
N ALA A 99 -8.04 12.50 -1.66
CA ALA A 99 -7.80 13.94 -1.50
C ALA A 99 -8.72 14.77 -2.40
N LYS A 100 -8.87 14.34 -3.67
CA LYS A 100 -9.73 15.01 -4.65
C LYS A 100 -11.22 14.90 -4.31
N VAL A 101 -11.68 13.72 -3.87
CA VAL A 101 -13.09 13.46 -3.53
C VAL A 101 -13.48 14.16 -2.23
N GLN A 102 -12.64 14.12 -1.21
CA GLN A 102 -12.92 14.73 0.10
C GLN A 102 -12.66 16.23 0.15
N LYS A 103 -12.05 16.81 -0.91
CA LYS A 103 -11.60 18.21 -0.90
C LYS A 103 -10.76 18.53 0.34
N SER A 104 -9.91 17.59 0.72
CA SER A 104 -9.03 17.71 1.91
C SER A 104 -8.10 18.90 1.78
N PRO A 105 -7.78 19.59 2.90
CA PRO A 105 -6.83 20.70 2.86
C PRO A 105 -5.48 20.24 2.32
N VAL A 106 -4.86 21.07 1.48
CA VAL A 106 -3.63 20.74 0.74
C VAL A 106 -2.52 20.22 1.66
N ARG A 107 -2.40 20.83 2.84
CA ARG A 107 -1.40 20.46 3.84
C ARG A 107 -1.54 19.02 4.33
N GLU A 108 -2.76 18.56 4.61
CA GLU A 108 -2.96 17.24 5.21
C GLU A 108 -2.63 16.12 4.22
N TYR A 109 -3.15 16.18 2.99
CA TYR A 109 -2.91 15.10 2.05
C TYR A 109 -1.46 15.10 1.53
N LEU A 110 -0.82 16.26 1.35
CA LEU A 110 0.57 16.33 0.89
C LEU A 110 1.54 15.64 1.84
N ILE A 111 1.35 15.80 3.15
CA ILE A 111 2.20 15.14 4.15
C ILE A 111 2.13 13.61 3.97
N TYR A 112 0.92 13.06 3.86
CA TYR A 112 0.75 11.61 3.69
C TYR A 112 1.24 11.11 2.33
N GLU A 113 1.03 11.88 1.25
CA GLU A 113 1.55 11.56 -0.08
C GLU A 113 3.08 11.54 -0.12
N ILE A 114 3.74 12.54 0.47
CA ILE A 114 5.19 12.59 0.56
C ILE A 114 5.73 11.42 1.39
N MET A 115 5.08 11.08 2.51
CA MET A 115 5.46 9.92 3.33
C MET A 115 5.30 8.61 2.57
N ALA A 116 4.19 8.42 1.84
CA ALA A 116 3.93 7.22 1.05
C ALA A 116 4.91 7.10 -0.13
N ALA A 117 5.17 8.20 -0.84
CA ALA A 117 6.13 8.23 -1.93
C ALA A 117 7.57 7.99 -1.44
N GLY A 118 7.95 8.59 -0.30
CA GLY A 118 9.23 8.35 0.35
C GLY A 118 9.41 6.89 0.77
N TYR A 119 8.37 6.28 1.34
CA TYR A 119 8.36 4.86 1.68
C TYR A 119 8.53 3.98 0.44
N GLY A 120 7.74 4.24 -0.63
CA GLY A 120 7.80 3.49 -1.89
C GLY A 120 9.09 3.72 -2.69
N LEU A 121 9.88 4.75 -2.37
CA LEU A 121 11.19 5.01 -2.95
C LEU A 121 12.31 4.39 -2.11
N ILE A 122 12.36 4.69 -0.82
CA ILE A 122 13.48 4.36 0.08
C ILE A 122 13.55 2.85 0.30
N LEU A 123 12.41 2.20 0.57
CA LEU A 123 12.40 0.78 0.92
C LEU A 123 12.86 -0.12 -0.24
N PRO A 124 12.37 0.01 -1.50
CA PRO A 124 12.89 -0.75 -2.63
C PRO A 124 14.38 -0.49 -2.89
N VAL A 125 14.84 0.77 -2.74
CA VAL A 125 16.27 1.11 -2.95
C VAL A 125 17.15 0.41 -1.91
N ILE A 126 16.76 0.41 -0.63
CA ILE A 126 17.49 -0.31 0.43
C ILE A 126 17.53 -1.81 0.13
N LEU A 127 16.40 -2.40 -0.26
CA LEU A 127 16.31 -3.82 -0.56
C LEU A 127 17.12 -4.23 -1.81
N LEU A 128 17.20 -3.36 -2.82
CA LEU A 128 18.08 -3.52 -3.98
C LEU A 128 19.55 -3.50 -3.57
N LEU A 129 19.96 -2.57 -2.70
CA LEU A 129 21.33 -2.49 -2.19
C LEU A 129 21.71 -3.71 -1.34
N CYS A 130 20.76 -4.23 -0.55
CA CYS A 130 20.92 -5.46 0.23
C CYS A 130 20.89 -6.74 -0.61
N LYS A 131 20.71 -6.65 -1.95
CA LYS A 131 20.58 -7.80 -2.86
C LYS A 131 19.45 -8.78 -2.46
N ALA A 132 18.42 -8.30 -1.76
CA ALA A 132 17.28 -9.08 -1.35
C ALA A 132 16.27 -9.30 -2.48
N VAL A 133 16.40 -8.54 -3.57
CA VAL A 133 15.53 -8.53 -4.75
C VAL A 133 16.09 -9.48 -5.81
N LYS A 134 15.28 -10.43 -6.29
CA LYS A 134 15.66 -11.35 -7.37
C LYS A 134 15.42 -10.74 -8.75
N ASN A 135 14.29 -10.04 -8.92
CA ASN A 135 13.90 -9.38 -10.17
C ASN A 135 13.81 -7.86 -9.96
N PRO A 136 14.89 -7.13 -10.17
CA PRO A 136 14.94 -5.70 -9.86
C PRO A 136 14.04 -4.84 -10.75
N THR A 137 13.59 -5.33 -11.91
CA THR A 137 12.87 -4.57 -12.93
C THR A 137 11.61 -3.92 -12.37
N VAL A 138 10.72 -4.68 -11.72
CA VAL A 138 9.45 -4.18 -11.18
C VAL A 138 9.69 -3.21 -10.02
N SER A 139 10.64 -3.55 -9.13
CA SER A 139 11.04 -2.68 -8.02
C SER A 139 11.61 -1.35 -8.51
N MET A 140 12.41 -1.36 -9.57
CA MET A 140 12.96 -0.14 -10.19
C MET A 140 11.85 0.71 -10.81
N PHE A 141 10.91 0.11 -11.55
CA PHE A 141 9.77 0.84 -12.12
C PHE A 141 8.88 1.43 -11.03
N GLY A 142 8.60 0.69 -9.96
CA GLY A 142 7.85 1.18 -8.80
C GLY A 142 8.53 2.37 -8.12
N ALA A 143 9.83 2.24 -7.85
CA ALA A 143 10.63 3.32 -7.26
C ALA A 143 10.68 4.56 -8.17
N LEU A 144 10.86 4.37 -9.49
CA LEU A 144 10.84 5.46 -10.47
C LEU A 144 9.47 6.16 -10.48
N THR A 145 8.37 5.41 -10.45
CA THR A 145 7.02 5.98 -10.42
C THR A 145 6.81 6.79 -9.14
N CYS A 146 7.21 6.28 -7.98
CA CYS A 146 7.15 7.01 -6.72
C CYS A 146 8.00 8.28 -6.74
N PHE A 147 9.19 8.22 -7.34
CA PHE A 147 10.07 9.38 -7.51
C PHE A 147 9.43 10.43 -8.40
N LEU A 148 8.91 10.05 -9.58
CA LEU A 148 8.24 10.98 -10.49
C LEU A 148 7.01 11.60 -9.86
N PHE A 149 6.25 10.82 -9.08
CA PHE A 149 5.10 11.32 -8.35
C PHE A 149 5.52 12.37 -7.30
N LEU A 150 6.59 12.11 -6.55
CA LEU A 150 7.14 13.03 -5.55
C LEU A 150 7.61 14.34 -6.20
N VAL A 151 8.33 14.26 -7.31
CA VAL A 151 8.75 15.43 -8.10
C VAL A 151 7.52 16.21 -8.59
N GLY A 152 6.50 15.51 -9.12
CA GLY A 152 5.25 16.11 -9.56
C GLY A 152 4.54 16.87 -8.43
N VAL A 153 4.41 16.25 -7.26
CA VAL A 153 3.81 16.88 -6.08
C VAL A 153 4.57 18.15 -5.68
N ILE A 154 5.89 18.09 -5.61
CA ILE A 154 6.73 19.23 -5.24
C ILE A 154 6.58 20.38 -6.27
N LEU A 155 6.60 20.07 -7.56
CA LEU A 155 6.54 21.08 -8.63
C LEU A 155 5.15 21.75 -8.72
N PHE A 156 4.09 20.94 -8.66
CA PHE A 156 2.73 21.45 -8.90
C PHE A 156 2.04 21.95 -7.64
N LYS A 157 2.33 21.34 -6.48
CA LYS A 157 1.67 21.66 -5.21
C LYS A 157 2.56 22.41 -4.20
N GLY A 158 3.85 22.48 -4.45
CA GLY A 158 4.81 23.14 -3.55
C GLY A 158 4.52 24.62 -3.35
N LYS A 159 3.99 25.32 -4.36
CA LYS A 159 3.59 26.73 -4.25
C LYS A 159 2.35 26.89 -3.36
N GLU A 160 1.32 26.09 -3.58
CA GLU A 160 0.09 26.11 -2.77
C GLU A 160 0.40 25.77 -1.30
N PHE A 161 1.26 24.79 -1.06
CA PHE A 161 1.72 24.42 0.29
C PHE A 161 2.47 25.57 0.99
N LYS A 162 3.34 26.27 0.27
CA LYS A 162 4.10 27.39 0.79
C LYS A 162 3.19 28.57 1.14
N GLU A 163 2.19 28.84 0.31
CA GLU A 163 1.20 29.93 0.55
C GLU A 163 0.31 29.61 1.75
N GLU A 164 -0.16 28.38 1.91
CA GLU A 164 -0.92 27.96 3.09
C GLU A 164 -0.10 28.01 4.38
N MET A 165 1.18 27.58 4.33
CA MET A 165 2.08 27.70 5.48
C MET A 165 2.32 29.14 5.87
N HIS A 166 2.48 30.02 4.89
CA HIS A 166 2.71 31.46 5.15
C HIS A 166 1.49 32.14 5.77
N LYS A 167 0.27 31.74 5.36
CA LYS A 167 -0.98 32.26 5.95
C LYS A 167 -1.16 31.84 7.41
N ASN A 168 -0.69 30.65 7.80
CA ASN A 168 -0.85 30.14 9.17
C ASN A 168 0.28 30.55 10.14
N LEU A 169 1.37 31.13 9.62
CA LEU A 169 2.48 31.65 10.44
C LEU A 169 2.36 33.14 10.74
N HIS A 170 1.40 33.81 10.13
CA HIS A 170 1.06 35.21 10.41
C HIS A 170 -0.23 35.31 11.23
N VAL A 171 -0.22 34.74 12.44
CA VAL A 171 -1.12 35.13 13.54
C VAL A 171 -0.27 35.61 14.67
#